data_5ad6a2189645dcca503719234fbcd0ca
#
_entry.id   5ad6a2189645dcca503719234fbcd0ca
#
_cell.length_a   1.000
_cell.length_b   1.000
_cell.length_c   1.000
_cell.angle_alpha   90.00
_cell.angle_beta   90.00
_cell.angle_gamma   90.00
#
_symmetry.space_group_name_H-M   'P 1'
#
loop_
_entity.id
_entity.type
_entity.pdbx_description
1 polymer ?
#
loop_
_entity_poly.entity_id
_entity_poly.type
_entity_poly.pdbx_seq_one_letter_code
_entity_poly.pdbx_strand_id
1 'polypeptide(L)'
;ALPRYGRRQRQMCIRDRLKIDLPATTSTEELINQINVLNDNKDVHGILLQHPVPSQIDERKCFDAIKIEKDVDGVTSLGFGKMSMQERVFGSCTPYGIMRLLDEYKIELEGKSAVVVGRSPILGKPMAMMLLNRNCTVTICHSKTQNLKSKIGDADIIVGAVGIPQFIKGDWIKNEAVVIDAGYHPEKCGDIELESIINRCEAYTPVPGGVGPMTINTLILQTIESCEQSLK
;
A
#
# COMPACT_ATOMS: atom_id res chain seq x y z
N ALA A 1 -29.02 -0.38 -17.18
CA ALA A 1 -28.36 -1.69 -17.19
C ALA A 1 -26.98 -1.53 -16.58
N LEU A 2 -26.72 -2.14 -15.44
CA LEU A 2 -25.41 -2.11 -14.78
C LEU A 2 -24.37 -2.84 -15.64
N PRO A 3 -23.11 -2.35 -15.71
CA PRO A 3 -22.06 -2.95 -16.54
C PRO A 3 -21.87 -4.45 -16.25
N ARG A 4 -21.53 -5.22 -17.29
CA ARG A 4 -21.34 -6.69 -17.19
C ARG A 4 -20.36 -7.16 -16.11
N TYR A 5 -19.44 -6.31 -15.68
CA TYR A 5 -18.51 -6.57 -14.58
C TYR A 5 -19.19 -6.70 -13.21
N GLY A 6 -20.24 -5.94 -12.94
CA GLY A 6 -20.97 -6.00 -11.68
C GLY A 6 -21.68 -7.33 -11.44
N ARG A 7 -22.07 -8.05 -12.49
CA ARG A 7 -22.77 -9.34 -12.37
C ARG A 7 -21.86 -10.49 -11.91
N ARG A 8 -20.62 -10.55 -12.37
CA ARG A 8 -19.64 -11.59 -11.94
C ARG A 8 -19.17 -11.35 -10.51
N GLN A 9 -18.97 -10.09 -10.11
CA GLN A 9 -18.60 -9.76 -8.72
C GLN A 9 -19.75 -10.06 -7.75
N ARG A 10 -21.01 -9.89 -8.14
CA ARG A 10 -22.17 -10.25 -7.31
C ARG A 10 -22.29 -11.76 -7.05
N GLN A 11 -21.80 -12.59 -7.95
CA GLN A 11 -21.82 -14.06 -7.79
C GLN A 11 -20.65 -14.61 -6.97
N MET A 12 -19.55 -13.87 -6.89
CA MET A 12 -18.33 -14.29 -6.17
C MET A 12 -18.06 -13.54 -4.86
N CYS A 13 -18.70 -12.41 -4.64
CA CYS A 13 -18.50 -11.59 -3.44
C CYS A 13 -19.85 -11.23 -2.83
N ILE A 14 -19.95 -11.35 -1.51
CA ILE A 14 -21.08 -10.93 -0.67
C ILE A 14 -21.27 -9.41 -0.70
N ARG A 15 -20.55 -8.67 -1.58
CA ARG A 15 -20.47 -7.20 -1.58
C ARG A 15 -20.88 -6.61 -2.90
N ASP A 16 -21.67 -5.56 -2.84
CA ASP A 16 -21.89 -4.66 -3.95
C ASP A 16 -20.77 -3.62 -4.04
N ARG A 17 -20.41 -3.25 -5.26
CA ARG A 17 -19.46 -2.18 -5.54
C ARG A 17 -20.19 -1.03 -6.22
N LEU A 18 -20.16 0.14 -5.61
CA LEU A 18 -20.55 1.39 -6.25
C LEU A 18 -19.31 1.95 -6.97
N LYS A 19 -19.39 2.09 -8.28
CA LYS A 19 -18.37 2.81 -9.06
C LYS A 19 -18.93 4.18 -9.40
N ILE A 20 -18.22 5.22 -8.99
CA ILE A 20 -18.56 6.62 -9.25
C ILE A 20 -17.47 7.20 -10.15
N ASP A 21 -17.82 7.46 -11.40
CA ASP A 21 -16.94 8.11 -12.34
C ASP A 21 -17.28 9.62 -12.38
N LEU A 22 -16.30 10.45 -12.07
CA LEU A 22 -16.43 11.90 -12.08
C LEU A 22 -15.74 12.48 -13.33
N PRO A 23 -16.21 13.62 -13.84
CA PRO A 23 -15.54 14.32 -14.94
C PRO A 23 -14.09 14.68 -14.60
N ALA A 24 -13.21 14.70 -15.59
CA ALA A 24 -11.81 15.09 -15.39
C ALA A 24 -11.67 16.57 -14.95
N THR A 25 -12.70 17.37 -15.08
CA THR A 25 -12.77 18.78 -14.66
C THR A 25 -13.25 18.96 -13.23
N THR A 26 -13.55 17.88 -12.50
CA THR A 26 -14.03 17.92 -11.12
C THR A 26 -13.07 18.69 -10.23
N SER A 27 -13.60 19.56 -9.38
CA SER A 27 -12.85 20.32 -8.37
C SER A 27 -12.63 19.52 -7.10
N THR A 28 -11.73 19.99 -6.23
CA THR A 28 -11.49 19.41 -4.90
C THR A 28 -12.77 19.39 -4.07
N GLU A 29 -13.55 20.49 -4.07
CA GLU A 29 -14.76 20.64 -3.30
C GLU A 29 -15.87 19.69 -3.77
N GLU A 30 -16.03 19.52 -5.08
CA GLU A 30 -17.01 18.59 -5.65
C GLU A 30 -16.67 17.15 -5.28
N LEU A 31 -15.40 16.77 -5.31
CA LEU A 31 -14.94 15.43 -4.91
C LEU A 31 -15.16 15.20 -3.41
N ILE A 32 -14.84 16.19 -2.54
CA ILE A 32 -15.10 16.11 -1.11
C ILE A 32 -16.60 15.98 -0.82
N ASN A 33 -17.44 16.72 -1.52
CA ASN A 33 -18.89 16.59 -1.38
C ASN A 33 -19.36 15.17 -1.73
N GLN A 34 -18.83 14.58 -2.78
CA GLN A 34 -19.15 13.20 -3.15
C GLN A 34 -18.67 12.20 -2.08
N ILE A 35 -17.48 12.41 -1.52
CA ILE A 35 -16.96 11.60 -0.40
C ILE A 35 -17.87 11.71 0.83
N ASN A 36 -18.36 12.92 1.16
CA ASN A 36 -19.26 13.14 2.28
C ASN A 36 -20.60 12.42 2.10
N VAL A 37 -21.15 12.40 0.89
CA VAL A 37 -22.37 11.61 0.57
C VAL A 37 -22.12 10.12 0.87
N LEU A 38 -20.95 9.58 0.52
CA LEU A 38 -20.59 8.19 0.82
C LEU A 38 -20.32 7.96 2.32
N ASN A 39 -19.72 8.93 2.98
CA ASN A 39 -19.49 8.90 4.42
C ASN A 39 -20.80 8.77 5.22
N ASP A 40 -21.85 9.44 4.77
CA ASP A 40 -23.15 9.49 5.48
C ASP A 40 -24.07 8.33 5.08
N ASN A 41 -23.75 7.61 4.01
CA ASN A 41 -24.52 6.44 3.58
C ASN A 41 -24.16 5.23 4.45
N LYS A 42 -25.14 4.70 5.20
CA LYS A 42 -24.99 3.55 6.10
C LYS A 42 -24.71 2.23 5.36
N ASP A 43 -25.09 2.14 4.09
CA ASP A 43 -24.83 0.94 3.27
C ASP A 43 -23.42 0.91 2.64
N VAL A 44 -22.64 1.99 2.84
CA VAL A 44 -21.25 2.09 2.38
C VAL A 44 -20.31 1.80 3.55
N HIS A 45 -19.58 0.69 3.47
CA HIS A 45 -18.68 0.23 4.52
C HIS A 45 -17.21 0.55 4.24
N GLY A 46 -16.86 0.93 3.01
CA GLY A 46 -15.51 1.34 2.67
C GLY A 46 -15.49 2.26 1.47
N ILE A 47 -14.56 3.20 1.46
CA ILE A 47 -14.35 4.17 0.38
C ILE A 47 -12.92 4.01 -0.14
N LEU A 48 -12.79 3.79 -1.45
CA LEU A 48 -11.53 3.83 -2.17
C LEU A 48 -11.55 5.02 -3.13
N LEU A 49 -10.68 5.97 -2.91
CA LEU A 49 -10.38 7.02 -3.86
C LEU A 49 -9.23 6.59 -4.76
N GLN A 50 -9.55 6.35 -6.03
CA GLN A 50 -8.52 5.97 -7.00
C GLN A 50 -7.55 7.11 -7.23
N HIS A 51 -6.28 6.86 -7.04
CA HIS A 51 -5.20 7.83 -7.26
C HIS A 51 -4.22 7.33 -8.36
N PRO A 52 -3.39 8.21 -8.96
CA PRO A 52 -3.37 9.67 -8.73
C PRO A 52 -4.64 10.36 -9.26
N VAL A 53 -5.06 11.40 -8.57
CA VAL A 53 -6.15 12.28 -9.04
C VAL A 53 -5.63 13.33 -10.03
N PRO A 54 -6.50 13.96 -10.84
CA PRO A 54 -6.11 15.10 -11.69
C PRO A 54 -5.44 16.23 -10.90
N SER A 55 -4.49 16.93 -11.52
CA SER A 55 -3.59 17.88 -10.85
C SER A 55 -4.27 19.10 -10.22
N GLN A 56 -5.51 19.43 -10.61
CA GLN A 56 -6.30 20.50 -9.99
C GLN A 56 -6.93 20.11 -8.64
N ILE A 57 -6.90 18.80 -8.31
CA ILE A 57 -7.49 18.28 -7.07
C ILE A 57 -6.42 18.21 -5.99
N ASP A 58 -6.72 18.72 -4.79
CA ASP A 58 -5.93 18.50 -3.60
C ASP A 58 -6.21 17.08 -3.06
N GLU A 59 -5.42 16.12 -3.52
CA GLU A 59 -5.57 14.70 -3.17
C GLU A 59 -5.55 14.49 -1.66
N ARG A 60 -4.67 15.20 -0.93
CA ARG A 60 -4.55 15.03 0.52
C ARG A 60 -5.81 15.46 1.25
N LYS A 61 -6.42 16.58 0.87
CA LYS A 61 -7.71 17.01 1.44
C LYS A 61 -8.81 16.00 1.17
N CYS A 62 -8.83 15.42 -0.04
CA CYS A 62 -9.84 14.41 -0.39
C CYS A 62 -9.65 13.13 0.41
N PHE A 63 -8.42 12.63 0.58
CA PHE A 63 -8.17 11.50 1.46
C PHE A 63 -8.60 11.78 2.90
N ASP A 64 -8.24 12.92 3.44
CA ASP A 64 -8.56 13.28 4.83
C ASP A 64 -10.05 13.59 5.05
N ALA A 65 -10.85 13.73 3.98
CA ALA A 65 -12.31 13.82 4.06
C ALA A 65 -12.99 12.46 4.26
N ILE A 66 -12.30 11.34 4.03
CA ILE A 66 -12.85 10.00 4.27
C ILE A 66 -12.93 9.76 5.77
N LYS A 67 -14.10 9.33 6.28
CA LYS A 67 -14.26 8.95 7.68
C LYS A 67 -13.35 7.74 8.00
N ILE A 68 -12.71 7.80 9.16
CA ILE A 68 -11.70 6.82 9.57
C ILE A 68 -12.22 5.37 9.57
N GLU A 69 -13.47 5.16 9.95
CA GLU A 69 -14.15 3.86 9.93
C GLU A 69 -14.44 3.33 8.53
N LYS A 70 -14.36 4.19 7.50
CA LYS A 70 -14.55 3.85 6.08
C LYS A 70 -13.26 3.96 5.26
N ASP A 71 -12.16 4.36 5.89
CA ASP A 71 -10.83 4.45 5.27
C ASP A 71 -10.18 3.06 5.13
N VAL A 72 -10.82 2.21 4.35
CA VAL A 72 -10.39 0.81 4.17
C VAL A 72 -9.13 0.66 3.30
N ASP A 73 -8.66 1.74 2.69
CA ASP A 73 -7.38 1.79 1.98
C ASP A 73 -6.24 2.32 2.86
N GLY A 74 -6.56 2.91 4.02
CA GLY A 74 -5.60 3.39 5.01
C GLY A 74 -4.79 4.58 4.52
N VAL A 75 -5.44 5.56 3.91
CA VAL A 75 -4.78 6.71 3.25
C VAL A 75 -4.90 8.03 3.99
N THR A 76 -5.77 8.11 5.03
CA THR A 76 -5.96 9.33 5.81
C THR A 76 -4.77 9.64 6.72
N SER A 77 -4.53 10.93 6.98
CA SER A 77 -3.51 11.38 7.91
C SER A 77 -3.78 10.88 9.33
N LEU A 78 -5.05 10.85 9.76
CA LEU A 78 -5.45 10.33 11.06
C LEU A 78 -5.18 8.83 11.15
N GLY A 79 -5.52 8.05 10.12
CA GLY A 79 -5.25 6.62 10.04
C GLY A 79 -3.76 6.31 10.13
N PHE A 80 -2.93 7.04 9.39
CA PHE A 80 -1.48 6.92 9.47
C PHE A 80 -0.95 7.22 10.89
N GLY A 81 -1.44 8.28 11.54
CA GLY A 81 -1.05 8.62 12.91
C GLY A 81 -1.38 7.51 13.90
N LYS A 82 -2.61 7.01 13.88
CA LYS A 82 -3.07 5.90 14.72
C LYS A 82 -2.26 4.61 14.49
N MET A 83 -2.09 4.23 13.23
CA MET A 83 -1.29 3.05 12.86
C MET A 83 0.15 3.17 13.36
N SER A 84 0.76 4.35 13.24
CA SER A 84 2.12 4.61 13.73
C SER A 84 2.24 4.45 15.24
N MET A 85 1.18 4.77 15.99
CA MET A 85 1.09 4.61 17.45
C MET A 85 0.56 3.24 17.88
N GLN A 86 0.43 2.29 16.96
CA GLN A 86 -0.10 0.93 17.21
C GLN A 86 -1.56 0.93 17.72
N GLU A 87 -2.31 2.01 17.46
CA GLU A 87 -3.74 2.03 17.73
C GLU A 87 -4.50 1.24 16.65
N ARG A 88 -5.66 0.72 17.03
CA ARG A 88 -6.51 -0.03 16.11
C ARG A 88 -7.08 0.88 15.03
N VAL A 89 -6.72 0.60 13.77
CA VAL A 89 -7.16 1.30 12.57
C VAL A 89 -6.87 0.45 11.34
N PHE A 90 -7.53 0.72 10.22
CA PHE A 90 -7.16 0.11 8.94
C PHE A 90 -5.82 0.68 8.47
N GLY A 91 -4.88 -0.20 8.16
CA GLY A 91 -3.57 0.18 7.66
C GLY A 91 -3.57 0.39 6.14
N SER A 92 -2.62 1.16 5.63
CA SER A 92 -2.42 1.31 4.19
C SER A 92 -2.30 -0.04 3.50
N CYS A 93 -3.14 -0.30 2.48
CA CYS A 93 -3.36 -1.64 1.93
C CYS A 93 -2.10 -2.31 1.40
N THR A 94 -1.24 -1.59 0.69
CA THR A 94 -0.01 -2.17 0.14
C THR A 94 1.00 -2.53 1.24
N PRO A 95 1.38 -1.62 2.15
CA PRO A 95 2.22 -1.97 3.30
C PRO A 95 1.65 -3.09 4.15
N TYR A 96 0.36 -3.05 4.46
CA TYR A 96 -0.26 -4.10 5.27
C TYR A 96 -0.28 -5.46 4.53
N GLY A 97 -0.50 -5.44 3.22
CA GLY A 97 -0.36 -6.64 2.38
C GLY A 97 1.05 -7.22 2.39
N ILE A 98 2.08 -6.37 2.40
CA ILE A 98 3.48 -6.78 2.56
C ILE A 98 3.71 -7.40 3.94
N MET A 99 3.23 -6.77 5.01
CA MET A 99 3.37 -7.33 6.36
C MET A 99 2.73 -8.72 6.46
N ARG A 100 1.57 -8.93 5.86
CA ARG A 100 0.91 -10.24 5.80
C ARG A 100 1.71 -11.28 5.02
N LEU A 101 2.40 -10.88 3.93
CA LEU A 101 3.33 -11.80 3.24
C LEU A 101 4.47 -12.20 4.16
N LEU A 102 5.11 -11.24 4.81
CA LEU A 102 6.21 -11.51 5.74
C LEU A 102 5.79 -12.46 6.86
N ASP A 103 4.60 -12.28 7.41
CA ASP A 103 4.02 -13.16 8.45
C ASP A 103 3.73 -14.57 7.91
N GLU A 104 3.12 -14.69 6.72
CA GLU A 104 2.79 -15.99 6.11
C GLU A 104 4.03 -16.82 5.82
N TYR A 105 5.08 -16.17 5.32
CA TYR A 105 6.37 -16.83 5.05
C TYR A 105 7.28 -16.91 6.29
N LYS A 106 6.77 -16.47 7.46
CA LYS A 106 7.49 -16.53 8.75
C LYS A 106 8.86 -15.83 8.70
N ILE A 107 8.95 -14.74 7.97
CA ILE A 107 10.16 -13.93 7.93
C ILE A 107 10.35 -13.26 9.28
N GLU A 108 11.50 -13.48 9.88
CA GLU A 108 11.88 -12.87 11.15
C GLU A 108 12.11 -11.37 10.97
N LEU A 109 11.46 -10.55 11.78
CA LEU A 109 11.52 -9.09 11.68
C LEU A 109 12.24 -8.46 12.88
N GLU A 110 12.08 -9.03 14.08
CA GLU A 110 12.64 -8.48 15.31
C GLU A 110 14.17 -8.39 15.23
N GLY A 111 14.69 -7.21 15.51
CA GLY A 111 16.11 -6.93 15.48
C GLY A 111 16.73 -6.77 14.09
N LYS A 112 15.96 -6.98 13.00
CA LYS A 112 16.47 -6.87 11.63
C LYS A 112 16.62 -5.41 11.20
N SER A 113 17.62 -5.17 10.34
CA SER A 113 17.81 -3.90 9.65
C SER A 113 16.96 -3.85 8.39
N ALA A 114 16.01 -2.93 8.31
CA ALA A 114 15.12 -2.76 7.17
C ALA A 114 15.37 -1.42 6.46
N VAL A 115 15.46 -1.46 5.14
CA VAL A 115 15.58 -0.26 4.30
C VAL A 115 14.36 -0.14 3.40
N VAL A 116 13.65 0.97 3.54
CA VAL A 116 12.54 1.33 2.66
C VAL A 116 13.01 2.40 1.69
N VAL A 117 13.09 2.05 0.41
CA VAL A 117 13.50 2.98 -0.65
C VAL A 117 12.25 3.59 -1.27
N GLY A 118 11.89 4.76 -0.79
CA GLY A 118 10.67 5.48 -1.10
C GLY A 118 10.06 6.11 0.17
N ARG A 119 9.39 7.25 0.02
CA ARG A 119 8.78 7.97 1.15
C ARG A 119 7.40 8.53 0.84
N SER A 120 6.67 7.88 -0.06
CA SER A 120 5.30 8.29 -0.38
C SER A 120 4.40 8.20 0.86
N PRO A 121 3.37 9.05 0.98
CA PRO A 121 2.44 9.02 2.11
C PRO A 121 1.64 7.73 2.20
N ILE A 122 1.42 7.06 1.07
CA ILE A 122 0.54 5.88 0.97
C ILE A 122 1.29 4.54 0.99
N LEU A 123 2.62 4.54 0.82
CA LEU A 123 3.41 3.31 0.78
C LEU A 123 4.68 3.42 1.62
N GLY A 124 5.64 4.29 1.24
CA GLY A 124 6.95 4.30 1.87
C GLY A 124 6.94 4.64 3.36
N LYS A 125 6.23 5.71 3.76
CA LYS A 125 6.10 6.08 5.17
C LYS A 125 5.31 5.04 5.99
N PRO A 126 4.12 4.58 5.55
CA PRO A 126 3.40 3.54 6.27
C PRO A 126 4.19 2.24 6.40
N MET A 127 4.88 1.82 5.34
CA MET A 127 5.71 0.62 5.37
C MET A 127 6.81 0.70 6.44
N ALA A 128 7.50 1.83 6.49
CA ALA A 128 8.55 2.06 7.47
C ALA A 128 8.02 2.00 8.91
N MET A 129 6.85 2.60 9.18
CA MET A 129 6.24 2.55 10.50
C MET A 129 5.75 1.14 10.87
N MET A 130 5.18 0.39 9.92
CA MET A 130 4.75 -0.99 10.17
C MET A 130 5.95 -1.90 10.49
N LEU A 131 7.07 -1.76 9.80
CA LEU A 131 8.31 -2.49 10.11
C LEU A 131 8.88 -2.09 11.48
N LEU A 132 8.89 -0.79 11.79
CA LEU A 132 9.30 -0.29 13.11
C LEU A 132 8.44 -0.88 14.23
N ASN A 133 7.12 -0.93 14.05
CA ASN A 133 6.16 -1.51 14.97
C ASN A 133 6.35 -3.03 15.18
N ARG A 134 7.12 -3.68 14.31
CA ARG A 134 7.54 -5.10 14.40
C ARG A 134 9.00 -5.26 14.83
N ASN A 135 9.54 -4.25 15.51
CA ASN A 135 10.88 -4.23 16.10
C ASN A 135 12.04 -4.26 15.07
N CYS A 136 11.81 -3.87 13.82
CA CYS A 136 12.91 -3.62 12.89
C CYS A 136 13.61 -2.28 13.21
N THR A 137 14.91 -2.22 12.96
CA THR A 137 15.63 -0.93 12.81
C THR A 137 15.44 -0.44 11.39
N VAL A 138 14.75 0.69 11.20
CA VAL A 138 14.29 1.12 9.87
C VAL A 138 15.05 2.34 9.37
N THR A 139 15.54 2.26 8.13
CA THR A 139 16.07 3.40 7.38
C THR A 139 15.18 3.72 6.21
N ILE A 140 14.71 4.96 6.09
CA ILE A 140 13.94 5.45 4.94
C ILE A 140 14.88 6.17 3.99
N CYS A 141 14.98 5.68 2.75
CA CYS A 141 15.78 6.27 1.68
C CYS A 141 14.89 6.98 0.66
N HIS A 142 15.41 8.03 0.03
CA HIS A 142 14.68 8.84 -0.93
C HIS A 142 15.64 9.54 -1.91
N SER A 143 15.14 10.29 -2.88
CA SER A 143 15.91 10.95 -3.95
C SER A 143 17.01 11.91 -3.48
N LYS A 144 17.06 12.26 -2.19
CA LYS A 144 18.12 13.11 -1.60
C LYS A 144 19.05 12.30 -0.69
N THR A 145 18.84 10.99 -0.56
CA THR A 145 19.71 10.12 0.26
C THR A 145 21.08 10.00 -0.40
N GLN A 146 22.12 10.29 0.39
CA GLN A 146 23.51 10.05 -0.04
C GLN A 146 23.91 8.60 0.25
N ASN A 147 24.79 8.06 -0.59
CA ASN A 147 25.34 6.69 -0.44
C ASN A 147 24.23 5.60 -0.38
N LEU A 148 23.21 5.73 -1.26
CA LEU A 148 22.07 4.80 -1.29
C LEU A 148 22.50 3.33 -1.38
N LYS A 149 23.48 3.01 -2.23
CA LYS A 149 24.02 1.65 -2.39
C LYS A 149 24.52 1.07 -1.06
N SER A 150 25.26 1.84 -0.27
CA SER A 150 25.74 1.40 1.03
C SER A 150 24.61 1.15 2.01
N LYS A 151 23.58 2.05 2.03
CA LYS A 151 22.41 1.86 2.91
C LYS A 151 21.65 0.57 2.61
N ILE A 152 21.50 0.25 1.33
CA ILE A 152 20.82 -0.98 0.88
C ILE A 152 21.69 -2.21 1.19
N GLY A 153 23.02 -2.11 1.01
CA GLY A 153 23.96 -3.21 1.18
C GLY A 153 24.04 -3.76 2.59
N ASP A 154 23.68 -2.97 3.60
CA ASP A 154 23.71 -3.39 5.01
C ASP A 154 22.34 -3.94 5.50
N ALA A 155 21.29 -3.87 4.67
CA ALA A 155 19.95 -4.22 5.08
C ALA A 155 19.65 -5.72 5.01
N ASP A 156 18.94 -6.24 6.01
CA ASP A 156 18.39 -7.60 6.01
C ASP A 156 17.09 -7.65 5.19
N ILE A 157 16.32 -6.57 5.22
CA ILE A 157 15.03 -6.44 4.51
C ILE A 157 15.07 -5.19 3.66
N ILE A 158 14.79 -5.32 2.36
CA ILE A 158 14.74 -4.21 1.42
C ILE A 158 13.32 -4.10 0.85
N VAL A 159 12.73 -2.91 0.91
CA VAL A 159 11.46 -2.60 0.26
C VAL A 159 11.68 -1.53 -0.81
N GLY A 160 11.53 -1.91 -2.08
CA GLY A 160 11.56 -0.99 -3.22
C GLY A 160 10.19 -0.35 -3.45
N ALA A 161 10.12 0.98 -3.40
CA ALA A 161 8.89 1.77 -3.55
C ALA A 161 9.20 3.16 -4.16
N VAL A 162 9.99 3.17 -5.24
CA VAL A 162 10.49 4.41 -5.89
C VAL A 162 9.69 4.80 -7.12
N GLY A 163 8.96 3.86 -7.73
CA GLY A 163 8.22 4.09 -8.97
C GLY A 163 9.11 4.30 -10.21
N ILE A 164 10.31 3.71 -10.22
CA ILE A 164 11.27 3.76 -11.32
C ILE A 164 11.68 2.32 -11.67
N PRO A 165 11.48 1.88 -12.93
CA PRO A 165 11.78 0.51 -13.35
C PRO A 165 13.22 0.10 -13.04
N GLN A 166 13.40 -1.01 -12.34
CA GLN A 166 14.70 -1.63 -12.06
C GLN A 166 15.76 -0.64 -11.54
N PHE A 167 15.34 0.34 -10.75
CA PHE A 167 16.22 1.36 -10.19
C PHE A 167 17.21 0.77 -9.18
N ILE A 168 16.75 -0.12 -8.30
CA ILE A 168 17.59 -0.78 -7.30
C ILE A 168 18.31 -1.96 -7.97
N LYS A 169 19.65 -1.88 -8.02
CA LYS A 169 20.45 -2.90 -8.68
C LYS A 169 20.77 -4.05 -7.76
N GLY A 170 20.84 -5.26 -8.32
CA GLY A 170 21.12 -6.46 -7.54
C GLY A 170 22.48 -6.45 -6.86
N ASP A 171 23.50 -5.81 -7.44
CA ASP A 171 24.83 -5.66 -6.83
C ASP A 171 24.85 -4.74 -5.60
N TRP A 172 23.72 -4.05 -5.29
CA TRP A 172 23.57 -3.26 -4.07
C TRP A 172 23.05 -4.09 -2.89
N ILE A 173 22.50 -5.26 -3.17
CA ILE A 173 21.78 -6.10 -2.20
C ILE A 173 22.72 -7.20 -1.72
N LYS A 174 22.84 -7.35 -0.40
CA LYS A 174 23.65 -8.43 0.18
C LYS A 174 23.00 -9.81 -0.04
N ASN A 175 23.79 -10.85 0.09
CA ASN A 175 23.28 -12.21 0.09
C ASN A 175 22.33 -12.44 1.28
N GLU A 176 21.38 -13.36 1.12
CA GLU A 176 20.42 -13.76 2.17
C GLU A 176 19.51 -12.61 2.65
N ALA A 177 19.42 -11.50 1.89
CA ALA A 177 18.45 -10.45 2.19
C ALA A 177 17.04 -10.85 1.75
N VAL A 178 16.02 -10.36 2.45
CA VAL A 178 14.62 -10.44 2.04
C VAL A 178 14.30 -9.22 1.19
N VAL A 179 13.79 -9.43 -0.02
CA VAL A 179 13.61 -8.38 -1.03
C VAL A 179 12.14 -8.25 -1.41
N ILE A 180 11.56 -7.12 -1.08
CA ILE A 180 10.16 -6.80 -1.37
C ILE A 180 10.11 -5.71 -2.45
N ASP A 181 9.60 -6.07 -3.62
CA ASP A 181 9.39 -5.13 -4.71
C ASP A 181 7.92 -4.71 -4.77
N ALA A 182 7.64 -3.47 -4.39
CA ALA A 182 6.30 -2.89 -4.42
C ALA A 182 6.06 -2.05 -5.69
N GLY A 183 7.01 -1.99 -6.61
CA GLY A 183 6.88 -1.36 -7.90
C GLY A 183 6.07 -2.22 -8.89
N TYR A 184 5.40 -1.55 -9.81
CA TYR A 184 4.77 -2.18 -10.97
C TYR A 184 4.80 -1.22 -12.16
N HIS A 185 5.35 -1.69 -13.28
CA HIS A 185 5.52 -0.92 -14.50
C HIS A 185 4.90 -1.61 -15.71
N PRO A 186 4.57 -0.87 -16.78
CA PRO A 186 3.98 -1.45 -18.01
C PRO A 186 4.79 -2.60 -18.60
N GLU A 187 6.10 -2.57 -18.43
CA GLU A 187 7.06 -3.58 -18.87
C GLU A 187 6.98 -4.88 -18.05
N LYS A 188 6.04 -4.96 -17.10
CA LYS A 188 5.87 -6.08 -16.17
C LYS A 188 7.09 -6.33 -15.27
N CYS A 189 7.81 -5.29 -14.94
CA CYS A 189 8.88 -5.29 -13.95
C CYS A 189 8.52 -4.41 -12.75
N GLY A 190 9.31 -4.53 -11.68
CA GLY A 190 9.22 -3.70 -10.49
C GLY A 190 10.30 -2.62 -10.44
N ASP A 191 10.52 -2.12 -9.23
CA ASP A 191 11.56 -1.11 -8.93
C ASP A 191 12.94 -1.75 -8.73
N ILE A 192 13.00 -3.08 -8.60
CA ILE A 192 14.23 -3.83 -8.26
C ILE A 192 14.63 -4.73 -9.44
N GLU A 193 15.92 -4.81 -9.73
CA GLU A 193 16.49 -5.72 -10.71
C GLU A 193 16.55 -7.15 -10.15
N LEU A 194 15.41 -7.85 -10.17
CA LEU A 194 15.25 -9.14 -9.51
C LEU A 194 16.11 -10.26 -10.11
N GLU A 195 16.30 -10.27 -11.43
CA GLU A 195 17.03 -11.35 -12.13
C GLU A 195 18.42 -11.60 -11.55
N SER A 196 19.10 -10.54 -11.09
CA SER A 196 20.45 -10.62 -10.53
C SER A 196 20.51 -11.11 -9.08
N ILE A 197 19.36 -11.23 -8.39
CA ILE A 197 19.30 -11.56 -6.96
C ILE A 197 18.57 -12.87 -6.65
N ILE A 198 17.78 -13.42 -7.56
CA ILE A 198 16.94 -14.62 -7.35
C ILE A 198 17.69 -15.77 -6.67
N ASN A 199 18.94 -15.98 -7.02
CA ASN A 199 19.75 -17.08 -6.48
C ASN A 199 20.58 -16.69 -5.24
N ARG A 200 20.42 -15.48 -4.72
CA ARG A 200 21.24 -14.94 -3.62
C ARG A 200 20.45 -14.47 -2.42
N CYS A 201 19.20 -14.05 -2.63
CA CYS A 201 18.33 -13.59 -1.55
C CYS A 201 17.68 -14.78 -0.82
N GLU A 202 17.32 -14.57 0.45
CA GLU A 202 16.56 -15.52 1.24
C GLU A 202 15.14 -15.68 0.68
N ALA A 203 14.49 -14.55 0.40
CA ALA A 203 13.16 -14.49 -0.19
C ALA A 203 12.99 -13.22 -1.02
N TYR A 204 12.11 -13.29 -2.01
CA TYR A 204 11.76 -12.11 -2.80
C TYR A 204 10.28 -12.16 -3.26
N THR A 205 9.71 -10.99 -3.53
CA THR A 205 8.40 -10.91 -4.17
C THR A 205 8.57 -10.78 -5.69
N PRO A 206 7.94 -11.66 -6.50
CA PRO A 206 7.97 -11.52 -7.95
C PRO A 206 7.13 -10.32 -8.43
N VAL A 207 7.49 -9.78 -9.58
CA VAL A 207 6.68 -8.76 -10.29
C VAL A 207 6.50 -9.21 -11.73
N PRO A 208 5.25 -9.47 -12.18
CA PRO A 208 3.99 -9.42 -11.45
C PRO A 208 3.78 -10.62 -10.51
N GLY A 209 2.77 -10.53 -9.62
CA GLY A 209 2.28 -11.67 -8.84
C GLY A 209 2.64 -11.63 -7.35
N GLY A 210 3.51 -10.74 -6.92
CA GLY A 210 3.89 -10.58 -5.51
C GLY A 210 2.98 -9.62 -4.73
N VAL A 211 3.42 -8.38 -4.55
CA VAL A 211 2.74 -7.38 -3.69
C VAL A 211 1.37 -6.95 -4.23
N GLY A 212 1.20 -6.79 -5.55
CA GLY A 212 -0.04 -6.29 -6.14
C GLY A 212 -1.30 -7.07 -5.74
N PRO A 213 -1.35 -8.40 -5.90
CA PRO A 213 -2.48 -9.22 -5.44
C PRO A 213 -2.78 -9.06 -3.94
N MET A 214 -1.77 -8.86 -3.11
CA MET A 214 -1.95 -8.67 -1.67
C MET A 214 -2.57 -7.32 -1.32
N THR A 215 -2.26 -6.26 -2.07
CA THR A 215 -2.93 -4.96 -1.94
C THR A 215 -4.44 -5.10 -2.12
N ILE A 216 -4.85 -5.77 -3.20
CA ILE A 216 -6.27 -6.00 -3.50
C ILE A 216 -6.93 -6.88 -2.43
N ASN A 217 -6.26 -7.96 -2.03
CA ASN A 217 -6.77 -8.85 -0.98
C ASN A 217 -6.94 -8.11 0.36
N THR A 218 -5.99 -7.26 0.72
CA THR A 218 -6.04 -6.46 1.96
C THR A 218 -7.19 -5.45 1.93
N LEU A 219 -7.39 -4.74 0.82
CA LEU A 219 -8.52 -3.82 0.65
C LEU A 219 -9.87 -4.55 0.84
N ILE A 220 -9.98 -5.75 0.29
CA ILE A 220 -11.17 -6.58 0.43
C ILE A 220 -11.37 -6.99 1.90
N LEU A 221 -10.32 -7.47 2.56
CA LEU A 221 -10.36 -7.87 3.96
C LEU A 221 -10.80 -6.69 4.86
N GLN A 222 -10.15 -5.55 4.75
CA GLN A 222 -10.47 -4.35 5.54
C GLN A 222 -11.91 -3.85 5.27
N THR A 223 -12.41 -4.01 4.04
CA THR A 223 -13.82 -3.67 3.74
C THR A 223 -14.80 -4.63 4.45
N ILE A 224 -14.48 -5.91 4.54
CA ILE A 224 -15.30 -6.88 5.30
C ILE A 224 -15.26 -6.54 6.78
N GLU A 225 -14.08 -6.31 7.33
CA GLU A 225 -13.90 -5.95 8.75
C GLU A 225 -14.65 -4.66 9.11
N SER A 226 -14.66 -3.64 8.21
CA SER A 226 -15.44 -2.42 8.41
C SER A 226 -16.95 -2.72 8.45
N CYS A 227 -17.44 -3.57 7.54
CA CYS A 227 -18.83 -4.01 7.56
C CYS A 227 -19.18 -4.72 8.88
N GLU A 228 -18.37 -5.68 9.31
CA GLU A 228 -18.58 -6.41 10.56
C GLU A 228 -18.57 -5.50 11.80
N GLN A 229 -17.73 -4.46 11.81
CA GLN A 229 -17.69 -3.48 12.89
C GLN A 229 -18.97 -2.60 12.91
N SER A 230 -19.55 -2.31 11.76
CA SER A 230 -20.79 -1.51 11.67
C SER A 230 -22.05 -2.27 12.12
N LEU A 231 -21.98 -3.59 12.24
CA LEU A 231 -23.10 -4.44 12.68
C LEU A 231 -23.12 -4.70 14.21
N LYS A 232 -22.08 -4.24 14.91
CA LYS A 232 -21.95 -4.35 16.39
C LYS A 232 -22.42 -3.10 17.08
#